data_eecc322edf321607a8bb439e70ed04ed
#
_entry.id   eecc322edf321607a8bb439e70ed04ed
#
_cell.length_a   1.000
_cell.length_b   1.000
_cell.length_c   1.000
_cell.angle_alpha   90.00
_cell.angle_beta   90.00
_cell.angle_gamma   90.00
#
_symmetry.space_group_name_H-M   'P 1'
#
loop_
_entity.id
_entity.type
_entity.pdbx_description
1 polymer ?
#
loop_
_entity_poly.entity_id
_entity_poly.type
_entity_poly.pdbx_seq_one_letter_code
_entity_poly.pdbx_strand_id
1 'polypeptide(L)'
;AAHHGQAYGSLILIDPRAEDDDDMAPVKRLTPDQALPETECSAHRDPLRFATPWPLSEQVYLCVYDRHSRSNQGPKNNYGIYLIDAFGNRELIYRDPAISCLSPLPLHAREKPTVVPHATLVGLPPGQEADELLPKTAIVGVSNVYSTRRPFPGGTRITALRVIQLLPKTTPYAHNPAIGYGQQKSARSVLGTVPVEADGSAYCRIPVGVPVYFQALDQNGLAVQSMRSATYVKPGERLLCHGCHAPRERTPAPRANIRLAMRREPSQLTPPPAGANPFSYPRLVQPILDRRCVSCHAKNRPKAPDLARGNFGKHRRRFYASYD
;
A
#
# COMPACT_ATOMS: atom_id res chain seq x y z
N ALA A 1 16.12 5.67 4.17
CA ALA A 1 15.55 6.11 5.45
C ALA A 1 15.61 4.95 6.43
N ALA A 2 16.07 5.20 7.64
CA ALA A 2 16.16 4.16 8.65
C ALA A 2 14.77 3.71 9.10
N HIS A 3 14.64 2.45 9.45
CA HIS A 3 13.37 1.85 9.88
C HIS A 3 12.77 2.53 11.11
N HIS A 4 13.60 2.95 12.05
CA HIS A 4 13.20 3.71 13.24
C HIS A 4 13.79 5.13 13.28
N GLY A 5 14.50 5.55 12.23
CA GLY A 5 14.98 6.90 12.07
C GLY A 5 13.85 7.84 11.67
N GLN A 6 13.69 8.92 12.39
CA GLN A 6 12.67 9.94 12.12
C GLN A 6 13.05 10.84 10.94
N ALA A 7 13.28 10.26 9.75
CA ALA A 7 13.64 10.98 8.53
C ALA A 7 14.94 11.81 8.58
N TYR A 8 15.82 11.51 9.53
CA TYR A 8 17.14 12.13 9.67
C TYR A 8 18.24 11.08 9.53
N GLY A 9 19.42 11.45 9.07
CA GLY A 9 20.53 10.54 8.95
C GLY A 9 21.60 11.01 7.96
N SER A 10 22.33 10.07 7.39
CA SER A 10 23.28 10.32 6.30
C SER A 10 22.55 10.70 5.00
N LEU A 11 23.13 11.64 4.26
CA LEU A 11 22.70 11.94 2.90
C LEU A 11 23.27 10.92 1.93
N ILE A 12 22.42 10.45 1.05
CA ILE A 12 22.78 9.48 0.00
C ILE A 12 22.30 9.96 -1.37
N LEU A 13 23.02 9.56 -2.40
CA LEU A 13 22.55 9.59 -3.78
C LEU A 13 22.24 8.16 -4.22
N ILE A 14 21.18 8.01 -4.99
CA ILE A 14 20.82 6.74 -5.60
C ILE A 14 20.79 6.94 -7.11
N ASP A 15 21.54 6.11 -7.86
CA ASP A 15 21.43 6.06 -9.31
C ASP A 15 20.42 4.97 -9.69
N PRO A 16 19.20 5.33 -10.11
CA PRO A 16 18.17 4.35 -10.46
C PRO A 16 18.46 3.57 -11.75
N ARG A 17 19.54 3.93 -12.47
CA ARG A 17 19.98 3.23 -13.69
C ARG A 17 20.98 2.12 -13.41
N ALA A 18 21.60 2.14 -12.23
CA ALA A 18 22.48 1.05 -11.81
C ALA A 18 21.63 -0.16 -11.46
N GLU A 19 21.84 -1.25 -12.21
CA GLU A 19 21.20 -2.53 -11.90
C GLU A 19 21.94 -3.17 -10.75
N ASP A 20 21.22 -3.36 -9.65
CA ASP A 20 21.73 -4.09 -8.52
C ASP A 20 20.56 -4.65 -7.69
N ASP A 21 20.38 -5.93 -7.75
CA ASP A 21 19.39 -6.65 -6.97
C ASP A 21 19.92 -6.83 -5.53
N ASP A 22 19.46 -5.96 -4.63
CA ASP A 22 19.70 -6.03 -3.19
C ASP A 22 21.10 -5.62 -2.71
N ASP A 23 21.91 -4.96 -3.51
CA ASP A 23 23.22 -4.49 -3.10
C ASP A 23 23.25 -2.95 -2.95
N MET A 24 24.35 -2.40 -2.46
CA MET A 24 24.56 -0.98 -2.20
C MET A 24 25.25 -0.25 -3.37
N ALA A 25 25.50 -0.92 -4.49
CA ALA A 25 26.22 -0.32 -5.63
C ALA A 25 25.58 0.96 -6.19
N PRO A 26 24.23 1.07 -6.31
CA PRO A 26 23.60 2.31 -6.77
C PRO A 26 23.64 3.45 -5.74
N VAL A 27 24.15 3.19 -4.52
CA VAL A 27 24.12 4.17 -3.41
C VAL A 27 25.48 4.79 -3.19
N LYS A 28 25.58 6.11 -3.36
CA LYS A 28 26.73 6.92 -2.96
C LYS A 28 26.39 7.71 -1.69
N ARG A 29 27.18 7.54 -0.65
CA ARG A 29 27.06 8.35 0.57
C ARG A 29 27.72 9.71 0.37
N LEU A 30 26.93 10.78 0.56
CA LEU A 30 27.45 12.16 0.56
C LEU A 30 28.08 12.53 1.90
N THR A 31 27.64 11.89 2.98
CA THR A 31 28.11 12.13 4.33
C THR A 31 28.62 10.83 4.95
N PRO A 32 29.76 10.27 4.47
CA PRO A 32 30.25 8.97 4.91
C PRO A 32 30.69 8.93 6.37
N ASP A 33 30.97 10.09 6.95
CA ASP A 33 31.28 10.30 8.36
C ASP A 33 30.07 10.14 9.29
N GLN A 34 28.87 10.11 8.71
CA GLN A 34 27.63 9.86 9.45
C GLN A 34 27.19 8.41 9.30
N ALA A 35 26.89 7.75 10.43
CA ALA A 35 26.34 6.40 10.37
C ALA A 35 24.99 6.39 9.65
N LEU A 36 24.71 5.29 8.95
CA LEU A 36 23.35 5.00 8.50
C LEU A 36 22.57 4.51 9.72
N PRO A 37 21.51 5.19 10.16
CA PRO A 37 20.75 4.78 11.32
C PRO A 37 19.87 3.56 10.95
N GLU A 38 20.41 2.37 11.08
CA GLU A 38 19.69 1.14 10.73
C GLU A 38 18.86 0.60 11.88
N THR A 39 19.27 0.85 13.11
CA THR A 39 18.64 0.26 14.29
C THR A 39 18.30 1.30 15.34
N GLU A 40 17.40 0.94 16.23
CA GLU A 40 17.07 1.71 17.42
C GLU A 40 18.31 2.05 18.25
N CYS A 41 19.31 1.17 18.25
CA CYS A 41 20.55 1.34 19.00
C CYS A 41 21.49 2.39 18.40
N SER A 42 21.55 2.55 17.09
CA SER A 42 22.40 3.51 16.43
C SER A 42 21.83 4.94 16.50
N ALA A 43 20.52 5.08 16.61
CA ALA A 43 19.87 6.37 16.78
C ALA A 43 20.28 7.11 18.06
N HIS A 44 20.80 6.40 19.05
CA HIS A 44 21.27 6.98 20.33
C HIS A 44 22.75 7.30 20.36
N ARG A 45 23.55 6.79 19.44
CA ARG A 45 25.01 6.89 19.48
C ARG A 45 25.59 7.95 18.52
N ASP A 46 24.88 8.31 17.47
CA ASP A 46 25.35 9.29 16.50
C ASP A 46 24.44 10.52 16.47
N PRO A 47 24.94 11.64 17.01
CA PRO A 47 24.11 12.83 17.21
C PRO A 47 23.95 13.68 15.95
N LEU A 48 24.76 13.46 14.94
CA LEU A 48 24.82 14.37 13.78
C LEU A 48 23.83 13.88 12.71
N ARG A 49 22.91 14.74 12.30
CA ARG A 49 21.84 14.37 11.41
C ARG A 49 21.61 15.38 10.33
N PHE A 50 21.49 14.86 9.13
CA PHE A 50 21.04 15.62 7.98
C PHE A 50 19.58 15.27 7.68
N ALA A 51 18.85 16.23 7.10
CA ALA A 51 17.49 16.01 6.64
C ALA A 51 17.15 16.91 5.46
N THR A 52 16.04 16.63 4.85
CA THR A 52 15.38 17.42 3.81
C THR A 52 16.35 17.97 2.74
N PRO A 53 17.08 17.11 2.02
CA PRO A 53 17.99 17.55 0.98
C PRO A 53 17.21 18.13 -0.21
N TRP A 54 17.80 19.16 -0.82
CA TRP A 54 17.33 19.77 -2.07
C TRP A 54 18.49 19.86 -3.05
N PRO A 55 18.44 19.19 -4.20
CA PRO A 55 19.50 19.28 -5.20
C PRO A 55 19.50 20.65 -5.90
N LEU A 56 20.67 21.29 -5.97
CA LEU A 56 20.92 22.46 -6.79
C LEU A 56 21.57 22.05 -8.12
N SER A 57 22.37 20.98 -8.08
CA SER A 57 23.00 20.35 -9.24
C SER A 57 23.28 18.88 -8.89
N GLU A 58 23.93 18.15 -9.79
CA GLU A 58 24.40 16.79 -9.50
C GLU A 58 25.47 16.71 -8.41
N GLN A 59 26.10 17.82 -8.08
CA GLN A 59 27.21 17.87 -7.13
C GLN A 59 26.96 18.76 -5.92
N VAL A 60 25.92 19.58 -5.91
CA VAL A 60 25.67 20.56 -4.85
C VAL A 60 24.23 20.49 -4.38
N TYR A 61 24.06 20.47 -3.07
CA TYR A 61 22.75 20.25 -2.42
C TYR A 61 22.55 21.24 -1.27
N LEU A 62 21.33 21.71 -1.08
CA LEU A 62 20.90 22.28 0.18
C LEU A 62 20.40 21.16 1.08
N CYS A 63 20.64 21.29 2.37
CA CYS A 63 20.08 20.39 3.37
C CYS A 63 19.94 21.10 4.71
N VAL A 64 19.26 20.50 5.64
CA VAL A 64 19.33 20.93 7.05
C VAL A 64 20.23 19.98 7.82
N TYR A 65 20.99 20.58 8.74
CA TYR A 65 21.95 19.85 9.57
C TYR A 65 22.02 20.46 10.96
N ASP A 66 22.07 19.62 11.98
CA ASP A 66 22.31 20.03 13.34
C ASP A 66 23.65 19.45 13.84
N ARG A 67 24.63 20.32 13.96
CA ARG A 67 25.97 20.01 14.46
C ARG A 67 26.02 19.72 15.97
N HIS A 68 25.02 20.17 16.71
CA HIS A 68 25.07 20.22 18.17
C HIS A 68 24.12 19.22 18.85
N SER A 69 23.21 18.62 18.12
CA SER A 69 22.28 17.68 18.70
C SER A 69 22.98 16.40 19.11
N ARG A 70 22.93 16.08 20.39
CA ARG A 70 23.50 14.86 20.97
C ARG A 70 22.44 13.84 21.42
N SER A 71 21.16 14.09 21.17
CA SER A 71 20.10 13.22 21.64
C SER A 71 18.83 13.35 20.82
N ASN A 72 18.14 12.23 20.61
CA ASN A 72 16.78 12.19 20.08
C ASN A 72 15.73 12.81 21.01
N GLN A 73 16.07 12.97 22.27
CA GLN A 73 15.17 13.40 23.35
C GLN A 73 15.63 14.71 24.01
N GLY A 74 16.70 15.34 23.47
CA GLY A 74 17.20 16.61 24.00
C GLY A 74 16.30 17.79 23.67
N PRO A 75 16.33 18.84 24.48
CA PRO A 75 15.58 20.06 24.21
C PRO A 75 16.13 20.72 22.95
N LYS A 76 15.29 20.81 21.94
CA LYS A 76 15.44 21.65 20.74
C LYS A 76 16.65 21.33 19.86
N ASN A 77 16.44 20.42 18.92
CA ASN A 77 17.24 20.37 17.72
C ASN A 77 17.30 21.78 17.10
N ASN A 78 18.49 22.24 16.78
CA ASN A 78 18.69 23.54 16.12
C ASN A 78 19.28 23.33 14.73
N TYR A 79 18.42 22.90 13.81
CA TYR A 79 18.80 22.67 12.42
C TYR A 79 19.03 23.98 11.69
N GLY A 80 20.24 24.14 11.13
CA GLY A 80 20.56 25.21 10.17
C GLY A 80 20.44 24.72 8.74
N ILE A 81 20.37 25.64 7.79
CA ILE A 81 20.44 25.36 6.36
C ILE A 81 21.92 25.36 5.97
N TYR A 82 22.33 24.30 5.31
CA TYR A 82 23.69 24.09 4.83
C TYR A 82 23.71 23.84 3.33
N LEU A 83 24.77 24.33 2.69
CA LEU A 83 25.22 23.89 1.39
C LEU A 83 26.16 22.71 1.61
N ILE A 84 25.95 21.62 0.90
CA ILE A 84 26.83 20.46 0.90
C ILE A 84 27.14 20.06 -0.54
N ASP A 85 28.38 19.67 -0.80
CA ASP A 85 28.77 19.15 -2.10
C ASP A 85 28.97 17.62 -2.10
N ALA A 86 29.15 17.08 -3.28
CA ALA A 86 29.38 15.64 -3.49
C ALA A 86 30.72 15.13 -2.92
N PHE A 87 31.60 16.04 -2.44
CA PHE A 87 32.90 15.75 -1.83
C PHE A 87 32.86 15.81 -0.31
N GLY A 88 31.71 16.23 0.27
CA GLY A 88 31.50 16.27 1.72
C GLY A 88 31.78 17.61 2.36
N ASN A 89 32.11 18.65 1.57
CA ASN A 89 32.26 20.02 2.10
C ASN A 89 30.89 20.53 2.58
N ARG A 90 30.90 21.32 3.65
CA ARG A 90 29.69 21.83 4.31
C ARG A 90 29.84 23.28 4.66
N GLU A 91 28.93 24.10 4.17
CA GLU A 91 28.90 25.53 4.45
C GLU A 91 27.57 25.91 5.07
N LEU A 92 27.60 26.62 6.21
CA LEU A 92 26.40 27.12 6.88
C LEU A 92 25.88 28.34 6.11
N ILE A 93 24.66 28.24 5.59
CA ILE A 93 23.98 29.35 4.91
C ILE A 93 23.21 30.19 5.91
N TYR A 94 22.39 29.52 6.76
CA TYR A 94 21.56 30.22 7.72
C TYR A 94 21.22 29.32 8.91
N ARG A 95 21.15 29.93 10.09
CA ARG A 95 20.66 29.31 11.32
C ARG A 95 19.93 30.33 12.16
N ASP A 96 18.77 29.95 12.70
CA ASP A 96 18.07 30.70 13.71
C ASP A 96 18.25 30.01 15.07
N PRO A 97 18.73 30.72 16.10
CA PRO A 97 18.91 30.11 17.43
C PRO A 97 17.60 29.77 18.16
N ALA A 98 16.49 30.35 17.75
CA ALA A 98 15.18 30.15 18.40
C ALA A 98 14.37 29.04 17.77
N ILE A 99 14.53 28.79 16.47
CA ILE A 99 13.77 27.80 15.72
C ILE A 99 14.66 26.98 14.79
N SER A 100 14.26 25.73 14.56
CA SER A 100 14.91 24.88 13.55
C SER A 100 14.45 25.20 12.15
N CYS A 101 15.40 25.26 11.21
CA CYS A 101 15.12 25.33 9.79
C CYS A 101 14.76 23.95 9.25
N LEU A 102 13.79 23.85 8.36
CA LEU A 102 13.41 22.61 7.67
C LEU A 102 13.10 22.88 6.20
N SER A 103 13.25 21.86 5.37
CA SER A 103 12.85 21.85 3.95
C SER A 103 13.36 23.07 3.16
N PRO A 104 14.68 23.28 3.05
CA PRO A 104 15.24 24.41 2.33
C PRO A 104 14.84 24.31 0.86
N LEU A 105 14.34 25.42 0.33
CA LEU A 105 13.86 25.50 -1.05
C LEU A 105 14.36 26.80 -1.69
N PRO A 106 15.16 26.75 -2.76
CA PRO A 106 15.57 27.97 -3.45
C PRO A 106 14.38 28.70 -4.09
N LEU A 107 14.29 29.98 -3.86
CA LEU A 107 13.32 30.84 -4.52
C LEU A 107 13.88 31.31 -5.88
N HIS A 108 13.56 30.58 -6.93
CA HIS A 108 13.91 30.95 -8.30
C HIS A 108 12.82 30.54 -9.27
N ALA A 109 12.80 31.14 -10.45
CA ALA A 109 11.89 30.76 -11.51
C ALA A 109 12.12 29.29 -11.90
N ARG A 110 11.03 28.57 -12.11
CA ARG A 110 11.03 27.17 -12.55
C ARG A 110 10.14 27.04 -13.78
N GLU A 111 10.50 26.12 -14.63
CA GLU A 111 9.62 25.71 -15.71
C GLU A 111 8.32 25.17 -15.13
N LYS A 112 7.19 25.64 -15.65
CA LYS A 112 5.89 25.08 -15.26
C LYS A 112 5.84 23.62 -15.66
N PRO A 113 5.48 22.71 -14.75
CA PRO A 113 5.26 21.33 -15.13
C PRO A 113 4.17 21.25 -16.19
N THR A 114 4.32 20.30 -17.11
CA THR A 114 3.31 20.01 -18.12
C THR A 114 1.97 19.74 -17.46
N VAL A 115 0.93 20.44 -17.88
CA VAL A 115 -0.42 20.15 -17.43
C VAL A 115 -0.84 18.82 -18.05
N VAL A 116 -0.90 17.78 -17.24
CA VAL A 116 -1.45 16.48 -17.64
C VAL A 116 -2.97 16.60 -17.53
N PRO A 117 -3.73 16.56 -18.65
CA PRO A 117 -5.17 16.60 -18.56
C PRO A 117 -5.69 15.37 -17.80
N HIS A 118 -6.74 15.55 -17.03
CA HIS A 118 -7.46 14.43 -16.44
C HIS A 118 -8.08 13.59 -17.55
N ALA A 119 -7.49 12.45 -17.87
CA ALA A 119 -7.98 11.56 -18.91
C ALA A 119 -9.43 11.07 -18.65
N THR A 120 -9.87 11.13 -17.40
CA THR A 120 -11.20 10.70 -16.94
C THR A 120 -12.21 11.85 -16.83
N LEU A 121 -11.78 13.10 -16.99
CA LEU A 121 -12.61 14.30 -16.87
C LEU A 121 -12.77 15.06 -18.20
N VAL A 122 -12.36 14.45 -19.29
CA VAL A 122 -12.51 15.06 -20.64
C VAL A 122 -14.01 15.24 -20.94
N GLY A 123 -14.43 16.47 -21.15
CA GLY A 123 -15.79 16.81 -21.54
C GLY A 123 -16.74 17.24 -20.42
N LEU A 124 -16.25 17.43 -19.18
CA LEU A 124 -17.07 18.07 -18.15
C LEU A 124 -17.24 19.58 -18.47
N PRO A 125 -18.48 20.09 -18.50
CA PRO A 125 -18.73 21.52 -18.67
C PRO A 125 -18.12 22.34 -17.54
N PRO A 126 -17.60 23.54 -17.78
CA PRO A 126 -17.12 24.44 -16.75
C PRO A 126 -18.21 24.73 -15.71
N GLY A 127 -17.90 24.58 -14.43
CA GLY A 127 -18.81 24.95 -13.32
C GLY A 127 -19.73 23.83 -12.83
N GLN A 128 -19.64 22.61 -13.36
CA GLN A 128 -20.34 21.47 -12.78
C GLN A 128 -19.46 20.77 -11.73
N GLU A 129 -20.02 20.47 -10.56
CA GLU A 129 -19.31 19.71 -9.55
C GLU A 129 -19.02 18.31 -10.09
N ALA A 130 -17.72 17.97 -10.12
CA ALA A 130 -17.24 16.75 -10.73
C ALA A 130 -17.79 15.46 -10.09
N ASP A 131 -18.16 15.51 -8.81
CA ASP A 131 -18.51 14.33 -8.02
C ASP A 131 -19.87 13.70 -8.38
N GLU A 132 -20.82 14.48 -8.89
CA GLU A 132 -22.15 13.96 -9.27
C GLU A 132 -22.20 13.33 -10.66
N LEU A 133 -21.37 13.82 -11.56
CA LEU A 133 -21.34 13.40 -12.96
C LEU A 133 -20.34 12.29 -13.26
N LEU A 134 -19.42 12.02 -12.33
CA LEU A 134 -18.39 11.03 -12.54
C LEU A 134 -18.95 9.60 -12.40
N PRO A 135 -18.59 8.68 -13.29
CA PRO A 135 -18.96 7.29 -13.16
C PRO A 135 -18.52 6.72 -11.80
N LYS A 136 -19.42 6.11 -11.07
CA LYS A 136 -19.13 5.42 -9.81
C LYS A 136 -18.37 4.11 -9.99
N THR A 137 -18.14 3.70 -11.23
CA THR A 137 -17.43 2.49 -11.59
C THR A 137 -16.41 2.78 -12.69
N ALA A 138 -15.38 1.95 -12.71
CA ALA A 138 -14.38 1.91 -13.77
C ALA A 138 -14.21 0.46 -14.27
N ILE A 139 -13.45 0.30 -15.32
CA ILE A 139 -13.28 -0.99 -15.98
C ILE A 139 -11.89 -1.53 -15.67
N VAL A 140 -11.84 -2.80 -15.25
CA VAL A 140 -10.58 -3.54 -15.12
C VAL A 140 -10.61 -4.76 -16.01
N GLY A 141 -9.54 -4.94 -16.77
CA GLY A 141 -9.31 -6.13 -17.58
C GLY A 141 -8.04 -6.86 -17.19
N VAL A 142 -8.03 -8.16 -17.36
CA VAL A 142 -6.84 -9.01 -17.26
C VAL A 142 -6.70 -9.75 -18.58
N SER A 143 -5.55 -9.61 -19.23
CA SER A 143 -5.33 -10.26 -20.54
C SER A 143 -5.24 -11.78 -20.42
N ASN A 144 -4.54 -12.28 -19.41
CA ASN A 144 -4.39 -13.72 -19.22
C ASN A 144 -3.92 -14.01 -17.78
N VAL A 145 -4.79 -14.56 -16.95
CA VAL A 145 -4.46 -14.91 -15.55
C VAL A 145 -3.32 -15.92 -15.45
N TYR A 146 -3.08 -16.73 -16.50
CA TYR A 146 -2.00 -17.71 -16.55
C TYR A 146 -0.62 -17.09 -16.88
N SER A 147 -0.58 -15.80 -17.22
CA SER A 147 0.69 -15.08 -17.35
C SER A 147 1.22 -14.74 -15.96
N THR A 148 1.98 -15.63 -15.37
CA THR A 148 2.49 -15.54 -14.00
C THR A 148 4.00 -15.78 -13.99
N ARG A 149 4.70 -15.25 -12.97
CA ARG A 149 6.12 -15.55 -12.74
C ARG A 149 6.33 -17.01 -12.28
N ARG A 150 5.38 -17.55 -11.53
CA ARG A 150 5.37 -18.94 -11.09
C ARG A 150 4.12 -19.63 -11.65
N PRO A 151 4.26 -20.71 -12.40
CA PRO A 151 3.10 -21.41 -12.94
C PRO A 151 2.19 -21.92 -11.81
N PHE A 152 0.91 -22.00 -12.09
CA PHE A 152 -0.02 -22.66 -11.18
C PHE A 152 0.26 -24.16 -11.11
N PRO A 153 -0.13 -24.84 -10.03
CA PRO A 153 -0.04 -26.30 -9.95
C PRO A 153 -0.68 -26.97 -11.16
N GLY A 154 -0.12 -28.11 -11.58
CA GLY A 154 -0.65 -28.86 -12.74
C GLY A 154 -2.13 -29.19 -12.58
N GLY A 155 -2.91 -29.09 -13.66
CA GLY A 155 -4.35 -29.33 -13.65
C GLY A 155 -5.20 -28.18 -13.07
N THR A 156 -4.61 -27.09 -12.63
CA THR A 156 -5.34 -25.92 -12.12
C THR A 156 -6.02 -25.17 -13.26
N ARG A 157 -7.34 -25.07 -13.21
CA ARG A 157 -8.13 -24.23 -14.10
C ARG A 157 -8.68 -23.05 -13.30
N ILE A 158 -8.36 -21.84 -13.72
CA ILE A 158 -8.91 -20.63 -13.12
C ILE A 158 -10.26 -20.36 -13.78
N THR A 159 -11.30 -20.26 -12.96
CA THR A 159 -12.67 -20.07 -13.42
C THR A 159 -13.22 -18.68 -13.09
N ALA A 160 -12.66 -18.03 -12.07
CA ALA A 160 -13.12 -16.71 -11.65
C ALA A 160 -12.01 -15.87 -11.03
N LEU A 161 -12.20 -14.56 -11.01
CA LEU A 161 -11.46 -13.63 -10.16
C LEU A 161 -12.39 -13.13 -9.04
N ARG A 162 -11.93 -13.21 -7.80
CA ARG A 162 -12.57 -12.58 -6.65
C ARG A 162 -11.99 -11.20 -6.44
N VAL A 163 -12.85 -10.21 -6.32
CA VAL A 163 -12.47 -8.81 -6.05
C VAL A 163 -12.68 -8.52 -4.57
N ILE A 164 -11.64 -8.09 -3.89
CA ILE A 164 -11.65 -7.83 -2.46
C ILE A 164 -11.24 -6.38 -2.22
N GLN A 165 -12.06 -5.66 -1.48
CA GLN A 165 -11.80 -4.30 -1.02
C GLN A 165 -11.00 -4.32 0.28
N LEU A 166 -10.04 -3.43 0.38
CA LEU A 166 -9.37 -3.08 1.64
C LEU A 166 -10.15 -1.94 2.29
N LEU A 167 -10.61 -2.17 3.50
CA LEU A 167 -11.33 -1.15 4.26
C LEU A 167 -10.33 -0.27 5.03
N PRO A 168 -10.50 1.05 5.02
CA PRO A 168 -9.64 1.93 5.78
C PRO A 168 -9.83 1.69 7.28
N LYS A 169 -8.77 1.83 8.06
CA LYS A 169 -8.87 1.90 9.51
C LYS A 169 -9.40 3.26 9.92
N THR A 170 -10.43 3.25 10.75
CA THR A 170 -11.05 4.46 11.30
C THR A 170 -10.54 4.79 12.71
N THR A 171 -9.57 4.02 13.21
CA THR A 171 -8.94 4.21 14.52
C THR A 171 -7.63 4.97 14.39
N PRO A 172 -7.22 5.77 15.41
CA PRO A 172 -5.97 6.54 15.35
C PRO A 172 -4.70 5.69 15.22
N TYR A 173 -4.73 4.45 15.68
CA TYR A 173 -3.55 3.59 15.73
C TYR A 173 -3.65 2.43 14.75
N ALA A 174 -2.59 2.17 14.02
CA ALA A 174 -2.53 1.11 13.00
C ALA A 174 -2.80 -0.31 13.56
N HIS A 175 -2.47 -0.56 14.80
CA HIS A 175 -2.67 -1.83 15.49
C HIS A 175 -3.96 -1.92 16.31
N ASN A 176 -4.87 -0.97 16.16
CA ASN A 176 -6.16 -0.98 16.85
C ASN A 176 -7.31 -0.80 15.84
N PRO A 177 -8.16 -1.81 15.62
CA PRO A 177 -8.04 -3.18 16.13
C PRO A 177 -6.84 -3.90 15.54
N ALA A 178 -6.25 -4.82 16.29
CA ALA A 178 -5.21 -5.71 15.79
C ALA A 178 -5.80 -6.69 14.79
N ILE A 179 -5.29 -6.68 13.55
CA ILE A 179 -5.74 -7.56 12.47
C ILE A 179 -4.51 -8.17 11.77
N GLY A 180 -4.53 -9.49 11.62
CA GLY A 180 -3.44 -10.26 11.04
C GLY A 180 -2.24 -10.41 11.97
N TYR A 181 -1.28 -11.24 11.58
CA TYR A 181 -0.10 -11.57 12.39
C TYR A 181 0.69 -10.34 12.84
N GLY A 182 0.93 -9.40 11.92
CA GLY A 182 1.61 -8.13 12.23
C GLY A 182 0.71 -7.07 12.89
N GLN A 183 -0.52 -7.39 13.26
CA GLN A 183 -1.47 -6.55 13.99
C GLN A 183 -1.84 -5.21 13.30
N GLN A 184 -1.37 -4.97 12.10
CA GLN A 184 -1.53 -3.69 11.38
C GLN A 184 -2.29 -3.81 10.05
N LYS A 185 -2.85 -4.97 9.74
CA LYS A 185 -3.62 -5.15 8.50
C LYS A 185 -4.97 -4.45 8.59
N SER A 186 -5.46 -3.99 7.44
CA SER A 186 -6.82 -3.48 7.29
C SER A 186 -7.82 -4.62 7.15
N ALA A 187 -9.03 -4.40 7.60
CA ALA A 187 -10.15 -5.31 7.34
C ALA A 187 -10.44 -5.40 5.84
N ARG A 188 -11.08 -6.46 5.41
CA ARG A 188 -11.34 -6.77 4.01
C ARG A 188 -12.82 -7.08 3.80
N SER A 189 -13.31 -6.73 2.61
CA SER A 189 -14.67 -7.09 2.18
C SER A 189 -14.61 -7.70 0.79
N VAL A 190 -15.31 -8.82 0.59
CA VAL A 190 -15.46 -9.42 -0.73
C VAL A 190 -16.55 -8.65 -1.46
N LEU A 191 -16.17 -7.96 -2.54
CA LEU A 191 -17.11 -7.23 -3.39
C LEU A 191 -17.88 -8.18 -4.31
N GLY A 192 -17.22 -9.23 -4.77
CA GLY A 192 -17.82 -10.22 -5.65
C GLY A 192 -16.81 -11.00 -6.46
N THR A 193 -17.32 -11.78 -7.40
CA THR A 193 -16.54 -12.55 -8.36
C THR A 193 -16.91 -12.20 -9.79
N VAL A 194 -15.99 -12.43 -10.72
CA VAL A 194 -16.21 -12.31 -12.16
C VAL A 194 -15.63 -13.51 -12.87
N PRO A 195 -16.23 -13.95 -14.00
CA PRO A 195 -15.75 -15.10 -14.73
C PRO A 195 -14.39 -14.84 -15.41
N VAL A 196 -13.60 -15.89 -15.53
CA VAL A 196 -12.41 -15.95 -16.36
C VAL A 196 -12.72 -16.80 -17.59
N GLU A 197 -12.46 -16.25 -18.76
CA GLU A 197 -12.72 -16.92 -20.04
C GLU A 197 -11.68 -18.02 -20.32
N ALA A 198 -11.97 -18.87 -21.32
CA ALA A 198 -11.12 -20.00 -21.69
C ALA A 198 -9.69 -19.58 -22.09
N ASP A 199 -9.49 -18.36 -22.61
CA ASP A 199 -8.18 -17.81 -22.94
C ASP A 199 -7.46 -17.16 -21.75
N GLY A 200 -8.02 -17.30 -20.53
CA GLY A 200 -7.50 -16.75 -19.31
C GLY A 200 -7.81 -15.27 -19.11
N SER A 201 -8.60 -14.65 -19.98
CA SER A 201 -8.95 -13.24 -19.86
C SER A 201 -10.15 -13.02 -18.92
N ALA A 202 -10.17 -11.82 -18.28
CA ALA A 202 -11.30 -11.34 -17.50
C ALA A 202 -11.52 -9.85 -17.78
N TYR A 203 -12.77 -9.38 -17.71
CA TYR A 203 -13.12 -7.99 -17.98
C TYR A 203 -14.36 -7.60 -17.18
N CYS A 204 -14.25 -6.61 -16.30
CA CYS A 204 -15.26 -6.31 -15.32
C CYS A 204 -15.32 -4.85 -14.92
N ARG A 205 -16.46 -4.45 -14.32
CA ARG A 205 -16.67 -3.18 -13.66
C ARG A 205 -16.40 -3.32 -12.17
N ILE A 206 -15.62 -2.39 -11.60
CA ILE A 206 -15.37 -2.31 -10.17
C ILE A 206 -15.67 -0.91 -9.65
N PRO A 207 -15.93 -0.73 -8.35
CA PRO A 207 -16.13 0.60 -7.78
C PRO A 207 -14.85 1.43 -7.87
N VAL A 208 -15.00 2.74 -8.02
CA VAL A 208 -13.90 3.69 -8.10
C VAL A 208 -13.46 4.19 -6.73
N GLY A 209 -12.21 4.66 -6.63
CA GLY A 209 -11.69 5.33 -5.44
C GLY A 209 -11.52 4.45 -4.20
N VAL A 210 -11.72 3.12 -4.34
CA VAL A 210 -11.53 2.17 -3.24
C VAL A 210 -10.37 1.22 -3.55
N PRO A 211 -9.46 0.97 -2.59
CA PRO A 211 -8.38 0.02 -2.80
C PRO A 211 -8.92 -1.40 -2.92
N VAL A 212 -8.55 -2.09 -3.99
CA VAL A 212 -8.94 -3.48 -4.23
C VAL A 212 -7.75 -4.34 -4.58
N TYR A 213 -7.90 -5.65 -4.38
CA TYR A 213 -6.98 -6.65 -4.91
C TYR A 213 -7.75 -7.87 -5.41
N PHE A 214 -7.08 -8.68 -6.23
CA PHE A 214 -7.69 -9.80 -6.91
C PHE A 214 -7.15 -11.13 -6.40
N GLN A 215 -8.02 -12.14 -6.39
CA GLN A 215 -7.66 -13.53 -6.17
C GLN A 215 -8.14 -14.37 -7.35
N ALA A 216 -7.21 -15.16 -7.91
CA ALA A 216 -7.55 -16.16 -8.93
C ALA A 216 -8.13 -17.41 -8.24
N LEU A 217 -9.34 -17.78 -8.63
CA LEU A 217 -10.07 -18.92 -8.07
C LEU A 217 -10.05 -20.10 -9.04
N ASP A 218 -9.77 -21.27 -8.51
CA ASP A 218 -9.88 -22.53 -9.26
C ASP A 218 -11.32 -22.98 -9.47
N GLN A 219 -11.49 -24.14 -10.07
CA GLN A 219 -12.80 -24.75 -10.32
C GLN A 219 -13.57 -25.10 -9.04
N ASN A 220 -12.90 -25.18 -7.88
CA ASN A 220 -13.51 -25.45 -6.59
C ASN A 220 -13.79 -24.16 -5.80
N GLY A 221 -13.49 -22.97 -6.38
CA GLY A 221 -13.65 -21.68 -5.73
C GLY A 221 -12.54 -21.35 -4.73
N LEU A 222 -11.45 -22.13 -4.71
CA LEU A 222 -10.30 -21.89 -3.86
C LEU A 222 -9.34 -20.87 -4.49
N ALA A 223 -8.80 -19.96 -3.69
CA ALA A 223 -7.83 -18.98 -4.15
C ALA A 223 -6.45 -19.62 -4.31
N VAL A 224 -6.00 -19.78 -5.55
CA VAL A 224 -4.67 -20.32 -5.87
C VAL A 224 -3.61 -19.24 -6.01
N GLN A 225 -4.03 -18.01 -6.30
CA GLN A 225 -3.15 -16.84 -6.38
C GLN A 225 -3.87 -15.63 -5.81
N SER A 226 -3.14 -14.83 -5.03
CA SER A 226 -3.66 -13.59 -4.45
C SER A 226 -2.68 -12.45 -4.66
N MET A 227 -3.17 -11.28 -5.05
CA MET A 227 -2.34 -10.08 -5.06
C MET A 227 -1.85 -9.77 -3.65
N ARG A 228 -0.61 -9.34 -3.55
CA ARG A 228 0.00 -8.88 -2.28
C ARG A 228 -0.12 -7.38 -2.08
N SER A 229 -0.25 -6.63 -3.16
CA SER A 229 -0.53 -5.19 -3.17
C SER A 229 -1.98 -4.92 -3.53
N ALA A 230 -2.42 -3.69 -3.34
CA ALA A 230 -3.71 -3.21 -3.80
C ALA A 230 -3.52 -2.28 -5.00
N THR A 231 -4.58 -2.16 -5.79
CA THR A 231 -4.74 -1.14 -6.81
C THR A 231 -6.05 -0.40 -6.58
N TYR A 232 -6.23 0.72 -7.23
CA TYR A 232 -7.52 1.42 -7.29
C TYR A 232 -7.66 2.04 -8.67
N VAL A 233 -8.88 2.37 -9.05
CA VAL A 233 -9.21 3.00 -10.33
C VAL A 233 -9.97 4.29 -10.10
N LYS A 234 -9.76 5.23 -11.01
CA LYS A 234 -10.46 6.51 -11.04
C LYS A 234 -11.76 6.40 -11.83
N PRO A 235 -12.70 7.35 -11.66
CA PRO A 235 -13.91 7.41 -12.45
C PRO A 235 -13.62 7.36 -13.95
N GLY A 236 -14.30 6.47 -14.68
CA GLY A 236 -14.15 6.30 -16.13
C GLY A 236 -12.82 5.66 -16.59
N GLU A 237 -11.92 5.32 -15.68
CA GLU A 237 -10.65 4.69 -16.02
C GLU A 237 -10.83 3.28 -16.59
N ARG A 238 -9.92 2.91 -17.49
CA ARG A 238 -9.77 1.54 -17.99
C ARG A 238 -8.38 1.04 -17.63
N LEU A 239 -8.29 0.17 -16.63
CA LEU A 239 -7.06 -0.46 -16.21
C LEU A 239 -6.93 -1.84 -16.85
N LEU A 240 -5.88 -2.09 -17.58
CA LEU A 240 -5.60 -3.38 -18.20
C LEU A 240 -4.36 -4.02 -17.58
N CYS A 241 -4.55 -5.13 -16.89
CA CYS A 241 -3.49 -5.96 -16.34
C CYS A 241 -3.05 -7.00 -17.37
N HIS A 242 -1.74 -7.23 -17.47
CA HIS A 242 -1.22 -8.26 -18.37
C HIS A 242 -1.51 -9.67 -17.86
N GLY A 243 -1.34 -9.92 -16.55
CA GLY A 243 -1.54 -11.22 -15.91
C GLY A 243 -1.51 -11.15 -14.39
N CYS A 244 -1.49 -12.33 -13.75
CA CYS A 244 -1.35 -12.46 -12.31
C CYS A 244 0.14 -12.61 -11.94
N HIS A 245 0.77 -11.56 -11.37
CA HIS A 245 2.21 -11.54 -11.09
C HIS A 245 3.08 -11.85 -12.33
N ALA A 246 2.76 -11.22 -13.45
CA ALA A 246 3.61 -11.28 -14.64
C ALA A 246 5.01 -10.72 -14.33
N PRO A 247 6.07 -11.26 -14.92
CA PRO A 247 7.43 -10.75 -14.79
C PRO A 247 7.49 -9.26 -15.18
N ARG A 248 8.14 -8.43 -14.38
CA ARG A 248 8.29 -6.99 -14.65
C ARG A 248 9.21 -6.73 -15.83
N GLU A 249 10.16 -7.63 -16.06
CA GLU A 249 11.24 -7.53 -17.02
C GLU A 249 10.76 -7.87 -18.46
N ARG A 250 9.51 -8.30 -18.61
CA ARG A 250 8.98 -8.70 -19.92
C ARG A 250 7.82 -7.85 -20.35
N THR A 251 8.01 -7.16 -21.45
CA THR A 251 6.90 -6.55 -22.18
C THR A 251 6.10 -7.66 -22.88
N PRO A 252 4.76 -7.68 -22.73
CA PRO A 252 3.95 -8.67 -23.45
C PRO A 252 4.11 -8.48 -24.95
N ALA A 253 4.26 -9.58 -25.65
CA ALA A 253 4.27 -9.54 -27.10
C ALA A 253 2.94 -9.00 -27.64
N PRO A 254 2.95 -8.13 -28.67
CA PRO A 254 1.75 -7.71 -29.36
C PRO A 254 0.94 -8.93 -29.81
N ARG A 255 -0.36 -8.94 -29.57
CA ARG A 255 -1.24 -10.02 -29.99
C ARG A 255 -2.23 -9.51 -31.01
N ALA A 256 -2.38 -10.25 -32.08
CA ALA A 256 -3.26 -9.91 -33.19
C ALA A 256 -4.76 -9.96 -32.82
N ASN A 257 -5.13 -10.76 -31.79
CA ASN A 257 -6.53 -11.01 -31.45
C ASN A 257 -6.96 -10.37 -30.14
N ILE A 258 -8.15 -9.74 -30.17
CA ILE A 258 -8.83 -9.23 -28.96
C ILE A 258 -9.17 -10.42 -28.07
N ARG A 259 -8.90 -10.28 -26.78
CA ARG A 259 -9.21 -11.29 -25.76
C ARG A 259 -10.70 -11.59 -25.65
N LEU A 260 -11.06 -12.82 -25.33
CA LEU A 260 -12.46 -13.25 -25.28
C LEU A 260 -13.31 -12.38 -24.34
N ALA A 261 -12.81 -12.11 -23.14
CA ALA A 261 -13.53 -11.28 -22.17
C ALA A 261 -13.77 -9.84 -22.67
N MET A 262 -12.91 -9.31 -23.55
CA MET A 262 -12.98 -7.94 -24.06
C MET A 262 -13.84 -7.83 -25.33
N ARG A 263 -14.37 -8.93 -25.83
CA ARG A 263 -15.30 -8.96 -26.97
C ARG A 263 -16.75 -8.74 -26.55
N ARG A 264 -17.01 -8.70 -25.27
CA ARG A 264 -18.31 -8.50 -24.67
C ARG A 264 -18.31 -7.35 -23.68
N GLU A 265 -19.47 -6.94 -23.20
CA GLU A 265 -19.58 -5.96 -22.14
C GLU A 265 -18.89 -6.42 -20.85
N PRO A 266 -18.30 -5.49 -20.08
CA PRO A 266 -17.67 -5.80 -18.81
C PRO A 266 -18.63 -6.45 -17.85
N SER A 267 -18.25 -7.57 -17.25
CA SER A 267 -19.05 -8.26 -16.24
C SER A 267 -19.30 -7.37 -15.04
N GLN A 268 -20.50 -7.43 -14.50
CA GLN A 268 -20.77 -6.94 -13.15
C GLN A 268 -20.23 -7.93 -12.11
N LEU A 269 -19.90 -7.42 -10.92
CA LEU A 269 -19.50 -8.28 -9.81
C LEU A 269 -20.70 -9.12 -9.33
N THR A 270 -20.52 -10.42 -9.25
CA THR A 270 -21.46 -11.30 -8.56
C THR A 270 -21.14 -11.29 -7.08
N PRO A 271 -21.99 -10.69 -6.23
CA PRO A 271 -21.72 -10.59 -4.80
C PRO A 271 -21.73 -11.98 -4.13
N PRO A 272 -21.04 -12.15 -3.00
CA PRO A 272 -21.15 -13.37 -2.21
C PRO A 272 -22.55 -13.52 -1.61
N PRO A 273 -22.96 -14.74 -1.18
CA PRO A 273 -24.30 -14.99 -0.63
C PRO A 273 -24.69 -14.08 0.55
N ALA A 274 -23.71 -13.64 1.34
CA ALA A 274 -23.93 -12.70 2.46
C ALA A 274 -23.98 -11.22 2.01
N GLY A 275 -23.94 -10.94 0.71
CA GLY A 275 -23.82 -9.59 0.15
C GLY A 275 -22.39 -9.05 0.18
N ALA A 276 -22.15 -7.90 -0.48
CA ALA A 276 -20.84 -7.26 -0.58
C ALA A 276 -20.49 -6.39 0.65
N ASN A 277 -21.29 -6.42 1.70
CA ASN A 277 -21.00 -5.71 2.95
C ASN A 277 -19.82 -6.35 3.69
N PRO A 278 -19.09 -5.56 4.52
CA PRO A 278 -18.03 -6.09 5.34
C PRO A 278 -18.50 -7.27 6.18
N PHE A 279 -17.71 -8.35 6.20
CA PHE A 279 -18.01 -9.53 6.99
C PHE A 279 -17.96 -9.19 8.49
N SER A 280 -19.12 -9.16 9.13
CA SER A 280 -19.25 -8.82 10.54
C SER A 280 -19.39 -10.08 11.38
N TYR A 281 -18.35 -10.43 12.11
CA TYR A 281 -18.35 -11.56 13.03
C TYR A 281 -19.55 -11.51 14.01
N PRO A 282 -19.83 -10.39 14.70
CA PRO A 282 -20.95 -10.31 15.64
C PRO A 282 -22.33 -10.54 15.00
N ARG A 283 -22.47 -10.19 13.72
CA ARG A 283 -23.75 -10.32 12.99
C ARG A 283 -23.91 -11.67 12.30
N LEU A 284 -22.84 -12.25 11.79
CA LEU A 284 -22.90 -13.41 10.91
C LEU A 284 -22.43 -14.69 11.60
N VAL A 285 -21.42 -14.62 12.45
CA VAL A 285 -20.81 -15.81 13.09
C VAL A 285 -21.36 -16.03 14.49
N GLN A 286 -21.33 -15.00 15.34
CA GLN A 286 -21.71 -15.12 16.74
C GLN A 286 -23.13 -15.72 16.94
N PRO A 287 -24.17 -15.37 16.17
CA PRO A 287 -25.49 -15.98 16.30
C PRO A 287 -25.50 -17.49 16.01
N ILE A 288 -24.57 -17.98 15.18
CA ILE A 288 -24.43 -19.41 14.90
C ILE A 288 -23.79 -20.08 16.10
N LEU A 289 -22.73 -19.50 16.64
CA LEU A 289 -22.08 -20.03 17.85
C LEU A 289 -23.02 -20.04 19.06
N ASP A 290 -23.79 -18.97 19.25
CA ASP A 290 -24.80 -18.88 20.33
C ASP A 290 -25.79 -20.02 20.25
N ARG A 291 -26.27 -20.34 19.05
CA ARG A 291 -27.28 -21.44 18.84
C ARG A 291 -26.70 -22.84 18.93
N ARG A 292 -25.46 -23.03 18.44
CA ARG A 292 -24.93 -24.37 18.17
C ARG A 292 -23.84 -24.80 19.16
N CYS A 293 -23.09 -23.86 19.72
CA CYS A 293 -21.82 -24.16 20.40
C CYS A 293 -21.80 -23.70 21.86
N VAL A 294 -22.34 -22.52 22.16
CA VAL A 294 -22.21 -21.89 23.49
C VAL A 294 -22.74 -22.76 24.62
N SER A 295 -23.88 -23.40 24.47
CA SER A 295 -24.50 -24.22 25.52
C SER A 295 -23.61 -25.42 25.91
N CYS A 296 -23.01 -26.08 24.94
CA CYS A 296 -22.10 -27.20 25.19
C CYS A 296 -20.77 -26.71 25.80
N HIS A 297 -20.19 -25.64 25.27
CA HIS A 297 -18.95 -25.08 25.78
C HIS A 297 -19.09 -24.54 27.19
N ALA A 298 -20.22 -23.93 27.54
CA ALA A 298 -20.48 -23.46 28.90
C ALA A 298 -20.51 -24.60 29.93
N LYS A 299 -21.07 -25.76 29.56
CA LYS A 299 -21.15 -26.95 30.43
C LYS A 299 -19.79 -27.61 30.65
N ASN A 300 -18.87 -27.48 29.70
CA ASN A 300 -17.58 -28.17 29.68
C ASN A 300 -16.40 -27.27 30.12
N ARG A 301 -16.66 -26.13 30.75
CA ARG A 301 -15.59 -25.31 31.35
C ARG A 301 -14.91 -26.03 32.52
N PRO A 302 -13.58 -25.87 32.67
CA PRO A 302 -12.64 -25.04 31.91
C PRO A 302 -11.99 -25.75 30.73
N LYS A 303 -12.41 -26.95 30.33
CA LYS A 303 -11.79 -27.73 29.25
C LYS A 303 -12.11 -27.21 27.86
N ALA A 304 -13.19 -26.46 27.69
CA ALA A 304 -13.61 -25.89 26.41
C ALA A 304 -13.50 -24.35 26.41
N PRO A 305 -13.10 -23.73 25.29
CA PRO A 305 -13.02 -22.28 25.18
C PRO A 305 -14.40 -21.63 25.38
N ASP A 306 -14.39 -20.39 25.90
CA ASP A 306 -15.60 -19.60 26.06
C ASP A 306 -16.00 -18.97 24.73
N LEU A 307 -17.05 -19.47 24.11
CA LEU A 307 -17.59 -18.97 22.83
C LEU A 307 -18.75 -17.98 23.02
N ALA A 308 -19.16 -17.68 24.24
CA ALA A 308 -20.22 -16.72 24.50
C ALA A 308 -19.77 -15.27 24.15
N ARG A 309 -20.76 -14.43 23.85
CA ARG A 309 -20.51 -12.99 23.71
C ARG A 309 -19.82 -12.46 24.97
N GLY A 310 -18.58 -12.03 24.84
CA GLY A 310 -17.89 -11.38 25.95
C GLY A 310 -18.45 -9.99 26.19
N ASN A 311 -18.59 -9.60 27.46
CA ASN A 311 -18.75 -8.20 27.80
C ASN A 311 -17.50 -7.42 27.38
N PHE A 312 -17.67 -6.28 26.72
CA PHE A 312 -16.61 -5.36 26.28
C PHE A 312 -15.86 -4.71 27.44
N GLY A 313 -15.56 -5.42 28.53
CA GLY A 313 -14.72 -4.98 29.62
C GLY A 313 -13.26 -4.80 29.17
N LYS A 314 -12.38 -4.47 30.13
CA LYS A 314 -10.94 -4.15 29.92
C LYS A 314 -10.13 -5.09 29.02
N HIS A 315 -10.68 -6.23 28.59
CA HIS A 315 -10.04 -7.24 27.74
C HIS A 315 -10.85 -7.45 26.45
N ARG A 316 -10.77 -6.53 25.51
CA ARG A 316 -11.35 -6.63 24.15
C ARG A 316 -11.00 -7.93 23.41
N ARG A 317 -9.93 -8.63 23.80
CA ARG A 317 -9.49 -9.90 23.21
C ARG A 317 -10.46 -11.05 23.43
N ARG A 318 -11.31 -11.03 24.46
CA ARG A 318 -12.26 -12.11 24.74
C ARG A 318 -13.48 -12.14 23.81
N PHE A 319 -13.72 -11.11 23.04
CA PHE A 319 -14.86 -11.04 22.13
C PHE A 319 -14.71 -11.96 20.91
N TYR A 320 -13.49 -12.38 20.63
CA TYR A 320 -13.13 -13.21 19.48
C TYR A 320 -12.34 -14.46 19.90
N ALA A 321 -12.65 -15.04 21.05
CA ALA A 321 -11.95 -16.25 21.54
C ALA A 321 -12.05 -17.45 20.56
N SER A 322 -13.00 -17.40 19.60
CA SER A 322 -13.09 -18.36 18.50
C SER A 322 -12.27 -17.94 17.27
N TYR A 323 -11.56 -16.82 17.35
CA TYR A 323 -10.77 -16.25 16.24
C TYR A 323 -9.26 -16.38 16.50
N ASP A 324 -8.86 -16.71 17.74
CA ASP A 324 -7.52 -17.06 18.14
C ASP A 324 -7.34 -18.59 18.01
#